data_d9cf3ce81f0d3bb3f59e04bd5bf5efca
#
_entry.id   d9cf3ce81f0d3bb3f59e04bd5bf5efca
#
_cell.length_a   1.000
_cell.length_b   1.000
_cell.length_c   1.000
_cell.angle_alpha   90.00
_cell.angle_beta   90.00
_cell.angle_gamma   90.00
#
_symmetry.space_group_name_H-M   'P 1'
#
loop_
_entity.id
_entity.type
_entity.pdbx_description
1 polymer ?
#
loop_
_entity_poly.entity_id
_entity_poly.type
_entity_poly.pdbx_seq_one_letter_code
_entity_poly.pdbx_strand_id
1 'polypeptide(L)'
;MAYIWINPVTESMYESMALTEFLQKYGYKQVKAEEDWMNVVKEKYRAIVSQVSEPVMDVRCPKTKEVLEDLGVTAKVTIPTIEPILIHCAKEISAREDLQGEEKIITTPCQALADMGNSLKLPYTTFMPWNQFLAMFDDQPIQDRDTLVAQQLKASPIPPGFFEELGLKTVSVTGEEEIREYFQTRNSKNRTEDIRLLEILFCKHGCHNGDGL
;
A
#
# COMPACT_ATOMS: atom_id res chain seq x y z
N MET A 1 -12.31 -12.99 -20.71
CA MET A 1 -10.88 -12.69 -20.44
C MET A 1 -10.87 -11.98 -19.11
N ALA A 2 -10.00 -12.38 -18.19
CA ALA A 2 -9.95 -11.68 -16.91
C ALA A 2 -8.93 -10.52 -16.95
N TYR A 3 -9.19 -9.45 -16.23
CA TYR A 3 -8.26 -8.33 -16.09
C TYR A 3 -7.50 -8.45 -14.78
N ILE A 4 -6.25 -8.01 -14.77
CA ILE A 4 -5.42 -8.01 -13.57
C ILE A 4 -4.72 -6.66 -13.40
N TRP A 5 -4.85 -6.07 -12.22
CA TRP A 5 -4.00 -4.98 -11.79
C TRP A 5 -2.90 -5.54 -10.90
N ILE A 6 -1.67 -5.31 -11.32
CA ILE A 6 -0.51 -5.75 -10.57
C ILE A 6 0.01 -4.59 -9.73
N ASN A 7 0.17 -4.85 -8.44
CA ASN A 7 0.80 -3.92 -7.53
C ASN A 7 2.18 -3.50 -8.07
N PRO A 8 2.50 -2.21 -8.14
CA PRO A 8 3.77 -1.72 -8.69
C PRO A 8 5.02 -2.33 -8.05
N VAL A 9 4.99 -2.68 -6.76
CA VAL A 9 6.08 -3.42 -6.10
C VAL A 9 6.30 -4.76 -6.80
N THR A 10 5.23 -5.51 -6.97
CA THR A 10 5.25 -6.81 -7.65
C THR A 10 5.69 -6.66 -9.11
N GLU A 11 5.13 -5.69 -9.83
CA GLU A 11 5.50 -5.44 -11.23
C GLU A 11 7.00 -5.18 -11.38
N SER A 12 7.62 -4.47 -10.44
CA SER A 12 9.05 -4.17 -10.44
C SER A 12 9.96 -5.38 -10.13
N MET A 13 9.41 -6.49 -9.65
CA MET A 13 10.16 -7.71 -9.34
C MET A 13 10.43 -8.59 -10.58
N TYR A 14 9.80 -8.28 -11.72
CA TYR A 14 9.82 -9.12 -12.90
C TYR A 14 10.25 -8.35 -14.15
N GLU A 15 10.85 -9.05 -15.09
CA GLU A 15 11.05 -8.54 -16.44
C GLU A 15 9.68 -8.29 -17.10
N SER A 16 9.48 -7.07 -17.63
CA SER A 16 8.19 -6.63 -18.17
C SER A 16 7.64 -7.55 -19.27
N MET A 17 8.51 -8.04 -20.17
CA MET A 17 8.10 -8.96 -21.23
C MET A 17 7.70 -10.33 -20.65
N ALA A 18 8.51 -10.90 -19.77
CA ALA A 18 8.25 -12.19 -19.16
C ALA A 18 6.95 -12.17 -18.34
N LEU A 19 6.69 -11.09 -17.59
CA LEU A 19 5.45 -10.92 -16.87
C LEU A 19 4.25 -10.84 -17.82
N THR A 20 4.36 -10.08 -18.90
CA THR A 20 3.31 -9.94 -19.91
C THR A 20 2.98 -11.27 -20.58
N GLU A 21 4.01 -12.03 -20.99
CA GLU A 21 3.85 -13.34 -21.62
C GLU A 21 3.21 -14.36 -20.67
N PHE A 22 3.63 -14.35 -19.39
CA PHE A 22 3.02 -15.16 -18.35
C PHE A 22 1.53 -14.88 -18.20
N LEU A 23 1.15 -13.62 -18.06
CA LEU A 23 -0.25 -13.22 -17.90
C LEU A 23 -1.10 -13.62 -19.13
N GLN A 24 -0.59 -13.36 -20.33
CA GLN A 24 -1.28 -13.73 -21.58
C GLN A 24 -1.47 -15.22 -21.73
N LYS A 25 -0.45 -16.01 -21.37
CA LYS A 25 -0.51 -17.49 -21.38
C LYS A 25 -1.68 -18.01 -20.57
N TYR A 26 -1.98 -17.38 -19.44
CA TYR A 26 -3.07 -17.78 -18.55
C TYR A 26 -4.37 -16.99 -18.73
N GLY A 27 -4.48 -16.22 -19.81
CA GLY A 27 -5.73 -15.53 -20.20
C GLY A 27 -6.01 -14.25 -19.42
N TYR A 28 -5.00 -13.64 -18.80
CA TYR A 28 -5.09 -12.36 -18.11
C TYR A 28 -4.61 -11.22 -18.98
N LYS A 29 -5.28 -10.08 -18.87
CA LYS A 29 -4.85 -8.82 -19.46
C LYS A 29 -4.56 -7.81 -18.37
N GLN A 30 -3.32 -7.31 -18.33
CA GLN A 30 -2.96 -6.29 -17.36
C GLN A 30 -3.74 -4.99 -17.61
N VAL A 31 -4.20 -4.38 -16.54
CA VAL A 31 -4.86 -3.07 -16.51
C VAL A 31 -4.13 -2.15 -15.54
N LYS A 32 -4.09 -0.85 -15.84
CA LYS A 32 -3.51 0.18 -14.96
C LYS A 32 -4.59 1.19 -14.59
N ALA A 33 -4.43 1.80 -13.42
CA ALA A 33 -5.18 2.98 -13.05
C ALA A 33 -4.76 4.14 -13.96
N GLU A 34 -5.68 5.02 -14.29
CA GLU A 34 -5.47 6.19 -15.16
C GLU A 34 -5.12 7.43 -14.33
N GLU A 35 -5.66 7.52 -13.11
CA GLU A 35 -5.43 8.61 -12.18
C GLU A 35 -4.11 8.44 -11.42
N ASP A 36 -3.40 9.53 -11.18
CA ASP A 36 -2.22 9.57 -10.29
C ASP A 36 -2.65 9.56 -8.81
N TRP A 37 -3.10 8.39 -8.35
CA TRP A 37 -3.54 8.19 -6.97
C TRP A 37 -2.45 8.46 -5.94
N MET A 38 -1.18 8.33 -6.32
CA MET A 38 -0.06 8.68 -5.46
C MET A 38 -0.08 10.17 -5.13
N ASN A 39 -0.19 11.01 -6.14
CA ASN A 39 -0.26 12.45 -5.96
C ASN A 39 -1.56 12.88 -5.27
N VAL A 40 -2.70 12.29 -5.66
CA VAL A 40 -4.00 12.58 -5.00
C VAL A 40 -3.95 12.30 -3.51
N VAL A 41 -3.36 11.18 -3.08
CA VAL A 41 -3.21 10.85 -1.66
C VAL A 41 -2.25 11.82 -0.96
N LYS A 42 -1.12 12.18 -1.58
CA LYS A 42 -0.20 13.21 -1.04
C LYS A 42 -0.91 14.54 -0.79
N GLU A 43 -1.68 15.01 -1.76
CA GLU A 43 -2.41 16.27 -1.63
C GLU A 43 -3.49 16.22 -0.53
N LYS A 44 -4.17 15.10 -0.36
CA LYS A 44 -5.10 14.91 0.77
C LYS A 44 -4.39 15.08 2.13
N TYR A 45 -3.21 14.47 2.29
CA TYR A 45 -2.42 14.63 3.51
C TYR A 45 -1.93 16.07 3.69
N ARG A 46 -1.43 16.72 2.62
CA ARG A 46 -1.01 18.13 2.64
C ARG A 46 -2.13 19.03 3.11
N ALA A 47 -3.34 18.85 2.59
CA ALA A 47 -4.50 19.63 2.97
C ALA A 47 -4.84 19.44 4.46
N ILE A 48 -4.85 18.22 4.98
CA ILE A 48 -5.15 17.93 6.38
C ILE A 48 -4.09 18.53 7.30
N VAL A 49 -2.80 18.34 6.99
CA VAL A 49 -1.70 18.89 7.80
C VAL A 49 -1.77 20.42 7.87
N SER A 50 -2.24 21.10 6.81
CA SER A 50 -2.40 22.54 6.81
C SER A 50 -3.56 23.05 7.69
N GLN A 51 -4.53 22.21 8.01
CA GLN A 51 -5.74 22.57 8.76
C GLN A 51 -5.66 22.25 10.26
N VAL A 52 -4.73 21.37 10.67
CA VAL A 52 -4.62 20.95 12.07
C VAL A 52 -3.28 21.38 12.68
N SER A 53 -3.26 21.59 13.99
CA SER A 53 -2.05 21.91 14.74
C SER A 53 -1.33 20.66 15.24
N GLU A 54 -2.07 19.61 15.53
CA GLU A 54 -1.56 18.35 16.00
C GLU A 54 -0.83 17.59 14.88
N PRO A 55 0.11 16.70 15.22
CA PRO A 55 0.70 15.79 14.25
C PRO A 55 -0.36 14.94 13.55
N VAL A 56 -0.22 14.78 12.23
CA VAL A 56 -1.04 13.85 11.46
C VAL A 56 -0.34 12.50 11.43
N MET A 57 -1.08 11.42 11.67
CA MET A 57 -0.54 10.07 11.65
C MET A 57 -1.12 9.28 10.46
N ASP A 58 -0.23 8.77 9.60
CA ASP A 58 -0.61 7.88 8.51
C ASP A 58 -0.75 6.45 9.01
N VAL A 59 -1.98 5.95 8.99
CA VAL A 59 -2.35 4.59 9.37
C VAL A 59 -3.12 3.89 8.25
N ARG A 60 -2.76 4.16 7.00
CA ARG A 60 -3.37 3.48 5.85
C ARG A 60 -3.12 1.97 5.85
N CYS A 61 -2.05 1.51 6.49
CA CYS A 61 -1.76 0.08 6.65
C CYS A 61 -2.73 -0.56 7.64
N PRO A 62 -3.54 -1.58 7.25
CA PRO A 62 -4.50 -2.21 8.16
C PRO A 62 -3.82 -2.87 9.37
N LYS A 63 -2.67 -3.54 9.19
CA LYS A 63 -1.91 -4.14 10.30
C LYS A 63 -1.38 -3.09 11.28
N THR A 64 -0.96 -1.91 10.79
CA THR A 64 -0.57 -0.81 11.66
C THR A 64 -1.73 -0.38 12.55
N LYS A 65 -2.93 -0.29 11.98
CA LYS A 65 -4.13 0.10 12.73
C LYS A 65 -4.39 -0.87 13.89
N GLU A 66 -4.32 -2.17 13.63
CA GLU A 66 -4.46 -3.22 14.65
C GLU A 66 -3.43 -3.06 15.79
N VAL A 67 -2.15 -2.87 15.44
CA VAL A 67 -1.08 -2.68 16.46
C VAL A 67 -1.33 -1.44 17.31
N LEU A 68 -1.78 -0.33 16.72
CA LEU A 68 -2.07 0.90 17.46
C LEU A 68 -3.28 0.77 18.37
N GLU A 69 -4.31 0.02 17.94
CA GLU A 69 -5.47 -0.32 18.75
C GLU A 69 -5.06 -1.19 19.95
N ASP A 70 -4.24 -2.23 19.74
CA ASP A 70 -3.70 -3.09 20.79
C ASP A 70 -2.88 -2.32 21.84
N LEU A 71 -2.10 -1.33 21.38
CA LEU A 71 -1.28 -0.48 22.25
C LEU A 71 -2.10 0.57 23.02
N GLY A 72 -3.38 0.72 22.69
CA GLY A 72 -4.23 1.75 23.29
C GLY A 72 -3.66 3.16 23.08
N VAL A 73 -3.14 3.46 21.91
CA VAL A 73 -2.49 4.75 21.63
C VAL A 73 -3.51 5.87 21.76
N THR A 74 -3.35 6.68 22.80
CA THR A 74 -4.19 7.85 23.11
C THR A 74 -3.49 9.18 22.80
N ALA A 75 -2.44 9.15 21.98
CA ALA A 75 -1.68 10.34 21.63
C ALA A 75 -2.59 11.40 20.98
N LYS A 76 -2.32 12.69 21.27
CA LYS A 76 -2.97 13.79 20.58
C LYS A 76 -2.44 13.88 19.15
N VAL A 77 -3.06 13.12 18.24
CA VAL A 77 -2.73 13.07 16.81
C VAL A 77 -4.01 13.07 16.01
N THR A 78 -3.96 13.62 14.81
CA THR A 78 -5.04 13.51 13.83
C THR A 78 -4.80 12.28 12.95
N ILE A 79 -5.73 11.34 12.94
CA ILE A 79 -5.70 10.17 12.07
C ILE A 79 -6.70 10.37 10.94
N PRO A 80 -6.24 10.65 9.70
CA PRO A 80 -7.14 10.83 8.57
C PRO A 80 -7.76 9.52 8.12
N THR A 81 -9.00 9.59 7.66
CA THR A 81 -9.64 8.46 6.98
C THR A 81 -9.25 8.48 5.50
N ILE A 82 -8.01 8.16 5.21
CA ILE A 82 -7.48 8.05 3.85
C ILE A 82 -7.16 6.58 3.58
N GLU A 83 -7.66 6.07 2.48
CA GLU A 83 -7.42 4.68 2.08
C GLU A 83 -6.04 4.49 1.44
N PRO A 84 -5.48 3.26 1.45
CA PRO A 84 -4.29 2.92 0.68
C PRO A 84 -4.45 3.25 -0.81
N ILE A 85 -3.38 3.64 -1.49
CA ILE A 85 -3.37 3.93 -2.93
C ILE A 85 -3.95 2.77 -3.74
N LEU A 86 -3.60 1.53 -3.37
CA LEU A 86 -4.13 0.31 -3.98
C LEU A 86 -5.66 0.26 -3.97
N ILE A 87 -6.29 0.68 -2.89
CA ILE A 87 -7.75 0.71 -2.78
C ILE A 87 -8.36 1.76 -3.71
N HIS A 88 -7.71 2.92 -3.86
CA HIS A 88 -8.14 3.93 -4.83
C HIS A 88 -8.03 3.42 -6.28
N CYS A 89 -6.90 2.80 -6.64
CA CYS A 89 -6.72 2.17 -7.95
C CYS A 89 -7.81 1.11 -8.22
N ALA A 90 -8.09 0.26 -7.23
CA ALA A 90 -9.09 -0.79 -7.37
C ALA A 90 -10.51 -0.24 -7.56
N LYS A 91 -10.87 0.81 -6.83
CA LYS A 91 -12.18 1.48 -6.99
C LYS A 91 -12.33 2.10 -8.37
N GLU A 92 -11.30 2.78 -8.86
CA GLU A 92 -11.29 3.31 -10.22
C GLU A 92 -11.48 2.20 -11.26
N ILE A 93 -10.63 1.17 -11.23
CA ILE A 93 -10.66 0.04 -12.17
C ILE A 93 -12.00 -0.70 -12.11
N SER A 94 -12.57 -0.89 -10.92
CA SER A 94 -13.87 -1.53 -10.75
C SER A 94 -15.02 -0.70 -11.35
N ALA A 95 -14.90 0.62 -11.37
CA ALA A 95 -15.93 1.55 -11.86
C ALA A 95 -15.81 1.86 -13.36
N ARG A 96 -14.73 1.44 -14.03
CA ARG A 96 -14.50 1.73 -15.45
C ARG A 96 -15.55 1.09 -16.35
N GLU A 97 -16.12 1.87 -17.25
CA GLU A 97 -17.16 1.42 -18.18
C GLU A 97 -16.67 0.34 -19.16
N ASP A 98 -15.42 0.47 -19.64
CA ASP A 98 -14.80 -0.51 -20.55
C ASP A 98 -14.49 -1.87 -19.89
N LEU A 99 -14.57 -1.96 -18.55
CA LEU A 99 -14.37 -3.17 -17.75
C LEU A 99 -15.64 -3.63 -17.04
N GLN A 100 -16.79 -3.08 -17.41
CA GLN A 100 -18.05 -3.42 -16.79
C GLN A 100 -18.45 -4.88 -17.07
N GLY A 101 -18.78 -5.63 -15.99
CA GLY A 101 -19.14 -7.04 -16.10
C GLY A 101 -17.96 -8.00 -16.26
N GLU A 102 -16.74 -7.50 -16.44
CA GLU A 102 -15.53 -8.31 -16.57
C GLU A 102 -14.94 -8.66 -15.19
N GLU A 103 -14.36 -9.85 -15.07
CA GLU A 103 -13.64 -10.25 -13.87
C GLU A 103 -12.32 -9.47 -13.74
N LYS A 104 -12.06 -8.98 -12.55
CA LYS A 104 -10.88 -8.19 -12.20
C LYS A 104 -10.18 -8.78 -10.98
N ILE A 105 -8.86 -8.99 -11.08
CA ILE A 105 -8.01 -9.35 -9.96
C ILE A 105 -7.15 -8.13 -9.60
N ILE A 106 -7.12 -7.80 -8.32
CA ILE A 106 -6.25 -6.77 -7.75
C ILE A 106 -5.21 -7.47 -6.88
N THR A 107 -3.96 -7.47 -7.31
CA THR A 107 -2.90 -8.11 -6.53
C THR A 107 -2.43 -7.22 -5.39
N THR A 108 -2.19 -7.83 -4.23
CA THR A 108 -1.81 -7.13 -3.01
C THR A 108 -0.46 -7.61 -2.48
N PRO A 109 0.29 -6.76 -1.76
CA PRO A 109 1.57 -7.16 -1.16
C PRO A 109 1.39 -7.95 0.15
N CYS A 110 0.17 -8.06 0.66
CA CYS A 110 -0.10 -8.78 1.91
C CYS A 110 -1.58 -9.20 2.00
N GLN A 111 -1.84 -10.19 2.86
CA GLN A 111 -3.20 -10.70 3.11
C GLN A 111 -4.12 -9.63 3.70
N ALA A 112 -3.64 -8.82 4.64
CA ALA A 112 -4.47 -7.80 5.29
C ALA A 112 -5.03 -6.75 4.30
N LEU A 113 -4.26 -6.36 3.27
CA LEU A 113 -4.77 -5.49 2.20
C LEU A 113 -5.74 -6.22 1.27
N ALA A 114 -5.55 -7.53 1.04
CA ALA A 114 -6.51 -8.33 0.28
C ALA A 114 -7.86 -8.43 1.02
N ASP A 115 -7.83 -8.70 2.31
CA ASP A 115 -9.04 -8.79 3.14
C ASP A 115 -9.76 -7.44 3.21
N MET A 116 -9.03 -6.35 3.40
CA MET A 116 -9.57 -4.99 3.35
C MET A 116 -10.25 -4.71 2.01
N GLY A 117 -9.60 -5.03 0.89
CA GLY A 117 -10.14 -4.84 -0.45
C GLY A 117 -11.40 -5.67 -0.69
N ASN A 118 -11.39 -6.95 -0.34
CA ASN A 118 -12.53 -7.85 -0.49
C ASN A 118 -13.73 -7.43 0.37
N SER A 119 -13.50 -6.81 1.53
CA SER A 119 -14.58 -6.28 2.37
C SER A 119 -15.40 -5.17 1.70
N LEU A 120 -14.84 -4.49 0.70
CA LEU A 120 -15.53 -3.44 -0.07
C LEU A 120 -16.58 -3.99 -1.03
N LYS A 121 -16.52 -5.28 -1.37
CA LYS A 121 -17.46 -5.96 -2.29
C LYS A 121 -17.60 -5.24 -3.64
N LEU A 122 -16.47 -4.81 -4.22
CA LEU A 122 -16.46 -4.15 -5.52
C LEU A 122 -16.95 -5.11 -6.62
N PRO A 123 -17.74 -4.63 -7.59
CA PRO A 123 -18.34 -5.49 -8.62
C PRO A 123 -17.28 -6.25 -9.44
N TYR A 124 -17.43 -7.56 -9.55
CA TYR A 124 -16.56 -8.45 -10.32
C TYR A 124 -15.07 -8.27 -10.00
N THR A 125 -14.73 -7.92 -8.75
CA THR A 125 -13.37 -7.59 -8.34
C THR A 125 -12.96 -8.42 -7.13
N THR A 126 -11.86 -9.17 -7.28
CA THR A 126 -11.27 -9.99 -6.21
C THR A 126 -9.89 -9.47 -5.88
N PHE A 127 -9.61 -9.31 -4.60
CA PHE A 127 -8.28 -8.98 -4.11
C PHE A 127 -7.58 -10.24 -3.61
N MET A 128 -6.33 -10.44 -3.99
CA MET A 128 -5.53 -11.55 -3.49
C MET A 128 -4.04 -11.19 -3.41
N PRO A 129 -3.29 -11.75 -2.44
CA PRO A 129 -1.85 -11.66 -2.41
C PRO A 129 -1.22 -12.21 -3.69
N TRP A 130 -0.10 -11.60 -4.10
CA TRP A 130 0.59 -12.01 -5.33
C TRP A 130 1.06 -13.46 -5.29
N ASN A 131 1.61 -13.91 -4.16
CA ASN A 131 2.04 -15.30 -3.99
C ASN A 131 0.87 -16.30 -4.11
N GLN A 132 -0.33 -15.92 -3.68
CA GLN A 132 -1.52 -16.76 -3.87
C GLN A 132 -1.95 -16.79 -5.34
N PHE A 133 -1.84 -15.67 -6.05
CA PHE A 133 -2.08 -15.65 -7.49
C PHE A 133 -1.11 -16.58 -8.23
N LEU A 134 0.19 -16.50 -7.92
CA LEU A 134 1.19 -17.37 -8.53
C LEU A 134 0.97 -18.84 -8.20
N ALA A 135 0.51 -19.16 -7.01
CA ALA A 135 0.24 -20.54 -6.59
C ALA A 135 -0.90 -21.23 -7.39
N MET A 136 -1.64 -20.49 -8.20
CA MET A 136 -2.64 -21.05 -9.11
C MET A 136 -2.04 -21.69 -10.37
N PHE A 137 -0.73 -21.55 -10.61
CA PHE A 137 -0.05 -21.95 -11.84
C PHE A 137 1.18 -22.81 -11.55
N ASP A 138 1.51 -23.70 -12.51
CA ASP A 138 2.67 -24.60 -12.39
C ASP A 138 4.01 -23.91 -12.67
N ASP A 139 4.01 -22.78 -13.38
CA ASP A 139 5.19 -21.97 -13.68
C ASP A 139 5.07 -20.55 -13.15
N GLN A 140 6.19 -19.84 -13.13
CA GLN A 140 6.26 -18.47 -12.63
C GLN A 140 7.01 -17.59 -13.63
N PRO A 141 6.70 -16.28 -13.68
CA PRO A 141 7.43 -15.36 -14.54
C PRO A 141 8.88 -15.20 -14.04
N ILE A 142 9.78 -14.89 -14.96
CA ILE A 142 11.20 -14.70 -14.65
C ILE A 142 11.36 -13.43 -13.80
N GLN A 143 11.96 -13.60 -12.63
CA GLN A 143 12.28 -12.48 -11.74
C GLN A 143 13.49 -11.71 -12.26
N ASP A 144 13.39 -10.41 -12.28
CA ASP A 144 14.51 -9.50 -12.48
C ASP A 144 15.22 -9.24 -11.13
N ARG A 145 16.32 -9.94 -10.90
CA ARG A 145 17.07 -9.88 -9.64
C ARG A 145 17.89 -8.60 -9.48
N ASP A 146 18.23 -7.92 -10.55
CA ASP A 146 19.13 -6.75 -10.51
C ASP A 146 18.36 -5.45 -10.23
N THR A 147 17.08 -5.40 -10.56
CA THR A 147 16.22 -4.22 -10.34
C THR A 147 15.63 -4.13 -8.93
N LEU A 148 15.72 -5.20 -8.16
CA LEU A 148 15.00 -5.39 -6.90
C LEU A 148 15.31 -4.37 -5.78
N VAL A 149 16.46 -3.72 -5.75
CA VAL A 149 16.89 -2.96 -4.57
C VAL A 149 16.64 -1.45 -4.67
N ALA A 150 16.84 -0.83 -5.82
CA ALA A 150 16.86 0.63 -5.94
C ALA A 150 15.53 1.27 -6.39
N GLN A 151 14.72 0.56 -7.21
CA GLN A 151 13.47 1.10 -7.74
C GLN A 151 12.25 0.80 -6.86
N GLN A 152 12.32 -0.22 -6.03
CA GLN A 152 11.22 -0.74 -5.21
C GLN A 152 10.70 0.24 -4.18
N LEU A 153 11.56 1.06 -3.60
CA LEU A 153 11.20 1.99 -2.52
C LEU A 153 10.15 3.04 -2.94
N LYS A 154 10.07 3.39 -4.23
CA LYS A 154 9.14 4.40 -4.74
C LYS A 154 7.81 3.84 -5.26
N ALA A 155 7.75 2.55 -5.54
CA ALA A 155 6.59 1.92 -6.20
C ALA A 155 5.61 1.24 -5.24
N SER A 156 5.84 1.27 -3.94
CA SER A 156 4.98 0.63 -2.93
C SER A 156 3.60 1.32 -2.81
N PRO A 157 2.50 0.58 -2.55
CA PRO A 157 1.21 1.18 -2.21
C PRO A 157 1.25 2.08 -0.97
N ILE A 158 2.22 1.84 -0.08
CA ILE A 158 2.54 2.66 1.08
C ILE A 158 4.07 2.65 1.21
N PRO A 159 4.79 3.44 0.38
CA PRO A 159 6.26 3.43 0.39
C PRO A 159 6.81 4.19 1.60
N PRO A 160 7.93 3.75 2.18
CA PRO A 160 8.67 4.54 3.15
C PRO A 160 9.12 5.85 2.52
N GLY A 161 9.07 6.94 3.29
CA GLY A 161 9.45 8.27 2.80
C GLY A 161 8.45 8.88 1.81
N PHE A 162 7.24 8.36 1.74
CA PHE A 162 6.18 8.85 0.85
C PHE A 162 5.93 10.35 0.99
N PHE A 163 6.14 10.89 2.17
CA PHE A 163 5.85 12.29 2.50
C PHE A 163 7.08 13.21 2.49
N GLU A 164 8.27 12.72 2.16
CA GLU A 164 9.49 13.54 2.15
C GLU A 164 9.39 14.77 1.23
N GLU A 165 8.77 14.58 0.06
CA GLU A 165 8.57 15.66 -0.92
C GLU A 165 7.61 16.77 -0.45
N LEU A 166 6.85 16.56 0.63
CA LEU A 166 5.96 17.59 1.18
C LEU A 166 6.72 18.70 1.92
N GLY A 167 8.01 18.52 2.19
CA GLY A 167 8.80 19.48 2.95
C GLY A 167 8.37 19.61 4.41
N LEU A 168 7.62 18.63 4.93
CA LEU A 168 7.12 18.59 6.31
C LEU A 168 8.11 17.86 7.21
N LYS A 169 8.17 18.24 8.49
CA LYS A 169 8.92 17.45 9.48
C LYS A 169 8.22 16.13 9.72
N THR A 170 8.67 15.10 9.01
CA THR A 170 8.11 13.75 9.02
C THR A 170 8.99 12.82 9.83
N VAL A 171 8.37 11.91 10.56
CA VAL A 171 9.01 10.75 11.19
C VAL A 171 8.40 9.48 10.60
N SER A 172 9.25 8.60 10.09
CA SER A 172 8.86 7.29 9.57
C SER A 172 9.27 6.19 10.55
N VAL A 173 8.32 5.34 10.93
CA VAL A 173 8.53 4.19 11.80
C VAL A 173 8.09 2.95 11.05
N THR A 174 9.00 2.00 10.83
CA THR A 174 8.73 0.79 10.05
C THR A 174 9.12 -0.46 10.81
N GLY A 175 8.22 -1.44 10.83
CA GLY A 175 8.38 -2.68 11.59
C GLY A 175 7.51 -2.70 12.84
N GLU A 176 6.92 -3.87 13.15
CA GLU A 176 6.03 -4.00 14.31
C GLU A 176 6.75 -3.70 15.63
N GLU A 177 7.96 -4.23 15.82
CA GLU A 177 8.74 -4.03 17.04
C GLU A 177 9.08 -2.55 17.23
N GLU A 178 9.54 -1.89 16.18
CA GLU A 178 9.88 -0.47 16.18
C GLU A 178 8.66 0.42 16.46
N ILE A 179 7.48 0.04 15.95
CA ILE A 179 6.21 0.73 16.25
C ILE A 179 5.89 0.59 17.74
N ARG A 180 5.95 -0.62 18.29
CA ARG A 180 5.69 -0.87 19.71
C ARG A 180 6.65 -0.09 20.61
N GLU A 181 7.95 -0.13 20.32
CA GLU A 181 8.96 0.62 21.06
C GLU A 181 8.73 2.14 20.97
N TYR A 182 8.45 2.67 19.80
CA TYR A 182 8.20 4.09 19.57
C TYR A 182 7.06 4.63 20.45
N PHE A 183 5.93 3.94 20.50
CA PHE A 183 4.77 4.39 21.26
C PHE A 183 4.92 4.12 22.77
N GLN A 184 5.58 3.03 23.19
CA GLN A 184 5.88 2.78 24.61
C GLN A 184 6.84 3.83 25.17
N THR A 185 7.89 4.17 24.45
CA THR A 185 8.89 5.15 24.89
C THR A 185 8.30 6.58 24.86
N ARG A 186 7.43 6.88 23.92
CA ARG A 186 6.82 8.20 23.75
C ARG A 186 5.75 8.50 24.79
N ASN A 187 5.00 7.51 25.23
CA ASN A 187 4.07 7.64 26.35
C ASN A 187 4.77 8.06 27.67
N SER A 188 6.08 7.75 27.81
CA SER A 188 6.89 8.08 28.97
C SER A 188 7.66 9.42 28.87
N LYS A 189 7.78 9.99 27.67
CA LYS A 189 8.52 11.25 27.43
C LYS A 189 7.65 12.19 26.57
N ASN A 190 7.22 13.31 27.13
CA ASN A 190 6.47 14.40 26.45
C ASN A 190 7.26 15.06 25.27
N ARG A 191 7.87 14.31 24.36
CA ARG A 191 8.60 14.82 23.21
C ARG A 191 7.72 14.87 21.97
N THR A 192 6.89 15.92 21.90
CA THR A 192 6.24 16.36 20.65
C THR A 192 7.06 17.47 20.01
N GLU A 193 8.32 17.22 19.68
CA GLU A 193 9.13 18.20 18.96
C GLU A 193 8.61 18.31 17.53
N ASP A 194 7.86 19.39 17.23
CA ASP A 194 7.55 19.93 15.88
C ASP A 194 7.22 18.91 14.75
N ILE A 195 6.95 17.65 15.08
CA ILE A 195 6.59 16.64 14.08
C ILE A 195 5.22 16.99 13.51
N ARG A 196 5.15 17.11 12.20
CA ARG A 196 3.90 17.40 11.49
C ARG A 196 3.24 16.14 10.95
N LEU A 197 4.04 15.11 10.63
CA LEU A 197 3.53 13.88 10.07
C LEU A 197 4.28 12.66 10.61
N LEU A 198 3.52 11.64 11.01
CA LEU A 198 4.01 10.34 11.43
C LEU A 198 3.62 9.31 10.36
N GLU A 199 4.60 8.72 9.71
CA GLU A 199 4.42 7.62 8.78
C GLU A 199 4.67 6.30 9.50
N ILE A 200 3.64 5.47 9.62
CA ILE A 200 3.71 4.22 10.39
C ILE A 200 3.44 3.03 9.47
N LEU A 201 4.44 2.18 9.29
CA LEU A 201 4.39 1.04 8.38
C LEU A 201 4.67 -0.26 9.12
N PHE A 202 3.72 -1.21 9.12
CA PHE A 202 3.87 -2.50 9.79
C PHE A 202 5.05 -3.32 9.26
N CYS A 203 5.20 -3.40 7.92
CA CYS A 203 6.30 -4.12 7.31
C CYS A 203 7.58 -3.29 7.38
N LYS A 204 8.68 -3.90 7.84
CA LYS A 204 9.99 -3.26 7.88
C LYS A 204 10.39 -2.86 6.46
N HIS A 205 10.76 -1.60 6.27
CA HIS A 205 11.09 -0.99 4.97
C HIS A 205 9.94 -0.93 3.94
N GLY A 206 8.68 -1.16 4.36
CA GLY A 206 7.50 -0.95 3.52
C GLY A 206 6.88 -2.21 2.92
N CYS A 207 5.87 -2.01 2.08
CA CYS A 207 5.02 -3.08 1.56
C CYS A 207 5.73 -4.12 0.67
N HIS A 208 6.92 -3.84 0.15
CA HIS A 208 7.73 -4.81 -0.59
C HIS A 208 8.34 -5.92 0.29
N ASN A 209 8.13 -5.86 1.60
CA ASN A 209 8.38 -6.94 2.55
C ASN A 209 7.06 -7.50 3.12
N GLY A 210 5.98 -7.38 2.38
CA GLY A 210 4.69 -7.94 2.76
C GLY A 210 4.67 -9.46 2.66
N ASP A 211 3.80 -10.08 3.46
CA ASP A 211 3.62 -11.54 3.52
C ASP A 211 2.93 -12.16 2.29
N GLY A 212 2.57 -11.35 1.32
CA GLY A 212 1.93 -11.75 0.07
C GLY A 212 2.83 -11.68 -1.17
N LEU A 213 4.14 -11.47 -0.96
CA LEU A 213 5.12 -11.36 -2.06
C LEU A 213 6.09 -12.54 -2.10
#